data_8e36949cd54d6333f1d7b0564bb5bcf2
#
_entry.id   8e36949cd54d6333f1d7b0564bb5bcf2
#
_cell.length_a   1.000
_cell.length_b   1.000
_cell.length_c   1.000
_cell.angle_alpha   90.00
_cell.angle_beta   90.00
_cell.angle_gamma   90.00
#
_symmetry.space_group_name_H-M   'P 1'
#
loop_
_entity.id
_entity.type
_entity.pdbx_description
1 polymer ?
#
loop_
_entity_poly.entity_id
_entity_poly.type
_entity_poly.pdbx_seq_one_letter_code
_entity_poly.pdbx_strand_id
1 'polypeptide(L)' 'MTTLLTNADKLSIVNQHIKSIDFQVYNLELDLLEANAEATPNAENISAINGRVTSLNAKRAVLAAEALELEG' A
#
# COMPACT_ATOMS: atom_id res chain seq x y z
N MET A 1 17.33 -4.95 -23.48
CA MET A 1 18.30 -5.47 -22.53
C MET A 1 17.68 -6.52 -21.63
N THR A 2 18.37 -7.62 -21.44
CA THR A 2 17.86 -8.71 -20.62
C THR A 2 18.17 -8.45 -19.16
N THR A 3 17.16 -8.56 -18.31
CA THR A 3 17.38 -8.44 -16.88
C THR A 3 18.04 -9.71 -16.35
N LEU A 4 18.98 -9.55 -15.41
CA LEU A 4 19.69 -10.67 -14.80
C LEU A 4 18.93 -11.30 -13.63
N LEU A 5 17.82 -10.71 -13.24
CA LEU A 5 17.02 -11.20 -12.12
C LEU A 5 16.14 -12.37 -12.54
N THR A 6 16.10 -13.40 -11.70
CA THR A 6 15.16 -14.51 -11.90
C THR A 6 13.74 -14.05 -11.50
N ASN A 7 12.74 -14.83 -11.86
CA ASN A 7 11.36 -14.55 -11.40
C ASN A 7 11.27 -14.61 -9.87
N ALA A 8 12.03 -15.49 -9.23
CA ALA A 8 12.08 -15.56 -7.77
C ALA A 8 12.63 -14.26 -7.16
N ASP A 9 13.68 -13.70 -7.77
CA ASP A 9 14.26 -12.44 -7.32
C ASP A 9 13.26 -11.29 -7.48
N LYS A 10 12.60 -11.24 -8.64
CA LYS A 10 11.60 -10.22 -8.92
C LYS A 10 10.41 -10.32 -7.97
N LEU A 11 9.95 -11.53 -7.69
CA LEU A 11 8.84 -11.77 -6.77
C LEU A 11 9.18 -11.29 -5.36
N SER A 12 10.42 -11.55 -4.91
CA SER A 12 10.88 -11.07 -3.61
C SER A 12 10.82 -9.54 -3.53
N ILE A 13 11.24 -8.85 -4.60
CA ILE A 13 11.21 -7.39 -4.67
C ILE A 13 9.78 -6.88 -4.66
N VAL A 14 8.90 -7.49 -5.46
CA VAL A 14 7.49 -7.11 -5.52
C VAL A 14 6.85 -7.27 -4.14
N ASN A 15 7.13 -8.37 -3.44
CA ASN A 15 6.58 -8.62 -2.11
C ASN A 15 7.09 -7.59 -1.08
N GLN A 16 8.33 -7.11 -1.22
CA GLN A 16 8.84 -6.04 -0.37
C GLN A 16 8.07 -4.73 -0.60
N HIS A 17 7.75 -4.42 -1.87
CA HIS A 17 6.95 -3.24 -2.21
C HIS A 17 5.55 -3.34 -1.64
N ILE A 18 4.92 -4.52 -1.74
CA ILE A 18 3.59 -4.76 -1.16
C ILE A 18 3.63 -4.56 0.36
N LYS A 19 4.63 -5.11 1.01
CA LYS A 19 4.78 -4.99 2.46
C LYS A 19 4.96 -3.53 2.87
N SER A 20 5.72 -2.76 2.10
CA SER A 20 5.90 -1.32 2.35
C SER A 20 4.56 -0.58 2.27
N ILE A 21 3.73 -0.92 1.28
CA ILE A 21 2.39 -0.34 1.16
C ILE A 21 1.53 -0.73 2.37
N ASP A 22 1.59 -1.99 2.79
CA ASP A 22 0.83 -2.46 3.95
C ASP A 22 1.22 -1.71 5.24
N PHE A 23 2.51 -1.42 5.43
CA PHE A 23 2.97 -0.58 6.54
C PHE A 23 2.38 0.83 6.46
N GLN A 24 2.39 1.43 5.28
CA GLN A 24 1.86 2.77 5.08
C GLN A 24 0.35 2.82 5.34
N VAL A 25 -0.39 1.82 4.86
CA VAL A 25 -1.83 1.73 5.06
C VAL A 25 -2.14 1.59 6.56
N TYR A 26 -1.43 0.73 7.26
CA TYR A 26 -1.65 0.56 8.70
C TYR A 26 -1.36 1.85 9.48
N ASN A 27 -0.28 2.55 9.13
CA ASN A 27 0.01 3.85 9.74
C ASN A 27 -1.12 4.85 9.50
N LEU A 28 -1.70 4.86 8.30
CA LEU A 28 -2.83 5.74 7.98
C LEU A 28 -4.10 5.33 8.74
N GLU A 29 -4.30 4.03 8.95
CA GLU A 29 -5.42 3.54 9.76
C GLU A 29 -5.30 4.02 11.21
N LEU A 30 -4.09 4.03 11.77
CA LEU A 30 -3.85 4.57 13.10
C LEU A 30 -4.09 6.08 13.14
N ASP A 31 -3.64 6.79 12.10
CA ASP A 31 -3.90 8.23 11.97
C ASP A 31 -5.41 8.50 11.92
N LEU A 32 -6.16 7.63 11.25
CA LEU A 32 -7.61 7.76 11.16
C LEU A 32 -8.27 7.54 12.53
N LEU A 33 -7.81 6.55 13.28
CA LEU A 33 -8.31 6.31 14.64
C LEU A 33 -8.04 7.52 15.53
N GLU A 34 -6.85 8.10 15.45
CA GLU A 34 -6.48 9.28 16.22
C GLU A 34 -7.32 10.48 15.80
N ALA A 35 -7.54 10.68 14.50
CA ALA A 35 -8.35 11.79 14.00
C ALA A 35 -9.80 11.69 14.46
N ASN A 36 -10.34 10.47 14.52
CA ASN A 36 -11.71 10.25 14.97
C ASN A 36 -11.86 10.36 16.51
N ALA A 37 -10.76 10.26 17.24
CA ALA A 37 -10.75 10.39 18.70
C ALA A 37 -10.76 11.86 19.15
N GLU A 38 -10.57 12.82 18.24
CA GLU A 38 -10.61 14.24 18.54
C GLU A 38 -12.03 14.65 18.99
N ALA A 39 -12.11 15.62 19.89
CA ALA A 39 -13.39 16.14 20.34
C ALA A 39 -14.20 16.72 19.18
N THR A 40 -13.50 17.33 18.22
CA THR A 40 -14.11 17.86 16.99
C THR A 40 -13.28 17.35 15.81
N PRO A 41 -13.62 16.17 15.27
CA PRO A 41 -12.87 15.61 14.15
C PRO A 41 -12.86 16.53 12.93
N ASN A 42 -11.70 16.63 12.28
CA ASN A 42 -11.55 17.44 11.07
C ASN A 42 -11.91 16.58 9.86
N ALA A 43 -13.04 16.89 9.22
CA ALA A 43 -13.56 16.13 8.08
C ALA A 43 -12.60 16.15 6.89
N GLU A 44 -11.91 17.27 6.64
CA GLU A 44 -10.96 17.37 5.53
C GLU A 44 -9.75 16.47 5.75
N ASN A 45 -9.25 16.41 6.97
CA ASN A 45 -8.13 15.56 7.33
C ASN A 45 -8.51 14.08 7.18
N ILE A 46 -9.68 13.70 7.67
CA ILE A 46 -10.19 12.33 7.56
C ILE A 46 -10.34 11.94 6.08
N SER A 47 -10.90 12.83 5.27
CA SER A 47 -11.06 12.61 3.83
C SER A 47 -9.70 12.44 3.13
N ALA A 48 -8.70 13.25 3.50
CA ALA A 48 -7.35 13.16 2.95
C ALA A 48 -6.70 11.82 3.28
N ILE A 49 -6.85 11.35 4.53
CA ILE A 49 -6.32 10.06 4.96
C ILE A 49 -6.98 8.92 4.15
N ASN A 50 -8.30 8.94 4.02
CA ASN A 50 -9.04 7.93 3.26
C ASN A 50 -8.64 7.93 1.78
N GLY A 51 -8.40 9.11 1.20
CA GLY A 51 -7.93 9.23 -0.18
C GLY A 51 -6.56 8.59 -0.37
N ARG A 52 -5.65 8.76 0.58
CA ARG A 52 -4.33 8.14 0.53
C ARG A 52 -4.40 6.62 0.66
N VAL A 53 -5.27 6.11 1.54
CA VAL A 53 -5.49 4.66 1.68
C VAL A 53 -6.00 4.08 0.37
N THR A 54 -6.97 4.74 -0.26
CA THR A 54 -7.52 4.31 -1.55
C THR A 54 -6.43 4.25 -2.62
N SER A 55 -5.59 5.29 -2.71
CA SER A 55 -4.49 5.35 -3.67
C SER A 55 -3.47 4.23 -3.44
N LEU A 56 -3.09 3.99 -2.18
CA LEU A 56 -2.14 2.94 -1.84
C LEU A 56 -2.70 1.55 -2.15
N ASN A 57 -3.98 1.33 -1.89
CA ASN A 57 -4.63 0.05 -2.20
C ASN A 57 -4.71 -0.19 -3.71
N ALA A 58 -4.89 0.86 -4.51
CA ALA A 58 -4.84 0.75 -5.98
C ALA A 58 -3.45 0.32 -6.45
N LYS A 59 -2.40 0.89 -5.88
CA LYS A 59 -1.02 0.52 -6.19
C LYS A 59 -0.72 -0.91 -5.75
N ARG A 60 -1.24 -1.29 -4.59
CA ARG A 60 -1.09 -2.65 -4.09
C ARG A 60 -1.69 -3.68 -5.04
N ALA A 61 -2.88 -3.38 -5.59
CA ALA A 61 -3.54 -4.27 -6.54
C ALA A 61 -2.70 -4.48 -7.80
N VAL A 62 -2.05 -3.44 -8.31
CA VAL A 62 -1.15 -3.55 -9.46
C VAL A 62 0.04 -4.46 -9.13
N LEU A 63 0.63 -4.29 -7.95
CA LEU A 63 1.76 -5.11 -7.52
C LEU A 63 1.36 -6.57 -7.29
N ALA A 64 0.16 -6.80 -6.74
CA ALA A 64 -0.36 -8.15 -6.54
C ALA A 64 -0.57 -8.87 -7.88
N ALA A 65 -1.04 -8.15 -8.89
CA ALA A 65 -1.18 -8.68 -10.24
C ALA A 65 0.19 -9.06 -10.83
N GLU A 66 1.21 -8.22 -10.63
CA GLU A 66 2.57 -8.52 -11.06
C GLU A 66 3.11 -9.77 -10.36
N ALA A 67 2.84 -9.92 -9.07
CA ALA A 67 3.26 -11.10 -8.31
C ALA A 67 2.66 -12.38 -8.90
N LEU A 68 1.38 -12.35 -9.28
CA LEU A 68 0.73 -13.49 -9.92
C LEU A 68 1.38 -13.84 -11.25
N GLU A 69 1.75 -12.83 -12.06
CA GLU A 69 2.45 -13.03 -13.32
C GLU A 69 3.80 -13.73 -13.10
N LEU A 70 4.51 -13.35 -12.05
CA LEU A 70 5.83 -13.92 -11.74
C LEU A 70 5.72 -15.35 -11.20
N GLU A 71 4.63 -15.69 -10.55
CA GLU A 71 4.36 -17.04 -10.05
C GLU A 71 3.90 -18.00 -11.14
N GLY A 72 3.23 -17.46 -12.13
CA GLY A 72 2.72 -18.22 -13.25
C GLY A 72 3.76 -18.59 -14.25
#